data_8220a69217d01172aaf4edd346924104
#
_entry.id   8220a69217d01172aaf4edd346924104
#
_cell.length_a   1.000
_cell.length_b   1.000
_cell.length_c   1.000
_cell.angle_alpha   90.00
_cell.angle_beta   90.00
_cell.angle_gamma   90.00
#
_symmetry.space_group_name_H-M   'P 1'
#
loop_
_entity.id
_entity.type
_entity.pdbx_description
1 polymer ?
#
loop_
_entity_poly.entity_id
_entity_poly.type
_entity_poly.pdbx_seq_one_letter_code
_entity_poly.pdbx_strand_id
1 'polypeptide(L)'
;MKKIKDSTIVLHSEKGKKNILGAVTTPIFQSSAYLYPFGEESLKYPRYGNLPNQEEVIEKISLLENAEDGVIFATGMAAVSTTLLTVAKPGDHIIVQDQIYGGTTSFIEGLLKELKIEVSYYDFCSQPDFSKVIKNNTKAIYIESPSNPLLKIIDIPNVAKIAKENKIISIIDNTFATPINQKPIQLGIDIVVHSATKYLNGHSDLIAGFVAGSKEYIKKIRKNSRDLGCTPNDITAYLLARGLKTLAIRVEKHNQNALKLAKYLSEHKRVNVVNYPGLESHPQHELAKKFMKGFGGMLSVEFNMEADELNKRLSKLKFFARAVSLGGVESLLCLPSETSHSYLPKSEREKLGIKDTLVRISTGIEDIDDLITDWDEALS
;
A
#
# COMPACT_ATOMS: atom_id res chain seq x y z
N MET A 1 8.44 -28.47 -6.92
CA MET A 1 7.38 -27.95 -7.84
C MET A 1 7.87 -26.70 -8.53
N LYS A 2 7.51 -26.49 -9.80
CA LYS A 2 7.84 -25.26 -10.54
C LYS A 2 7.10 -24.09 -9.88
N LYS A 3 7.79 -23.01 -9.53
CA LYS A 3 7.20 -21.85 -8.86
C LYS A 3 6.09 -21.25 -9.73
N ILE A 4 4.85 -21.20 -9.25
CA ILE A 4 3.70 -20.63 -9.96
C ILE A 4 3.91 -19.11 -10.08
N LYS A 5 3.59 -18.53 -11.23
CA LYS A 5 3.74 -17.10 -11.51
C LYS A 5 2.57 -16.29 -10.96
N ASP A 6 2.80 -15.02 -10.65
CA ASP A 6 1.81 -14.10 -10.05
C ASP A 6 0.51 -14.01 -10.88
N SER A 7 0.61 -13.95 -12.23
CA SER A 7 -0.55 -13.95 -13.15
C SER A 7 -1.42 -15.20 -13.06
N THR A 8 -0.89 -16.32 -12.56
CA THR A 8 -1.65 -17.54 -12.30
C THR A 8 -2.20 -17.57 -10.87
N ILE A 9 -1.41 -17.09 -9.87
CA ILE A 9 -1.83 -17.02 -8.47
C ILE A 9 -3.10 -16.18 -8.32
N VAL A 10 -3.19 -15.03 -8.98
CA VAL A 10 -4.37 -14.14 -8.91
C VAL A 10 -5.66 -14.82 -9.36
N LEU A 11 -5.58 -15.84 -10.23
CA LEU A 11 -6.75 -16.54 -10.79
C LEU A 11 -7.15 -17.76 -9.98
N HIS A 12 -6.20 -18.43 -9.32
CA HIS A 12 -6.43 -19.73 -8.68
C HIS A 12 -6.23 -19.64 -7.16
N SER A 13 -7.06 -20.39 -6.43
CA SER A 13 -6.97 -20.61 -5.00
C SER A 13 -7.25 -22.07 -4.72
N GLU A 14 -6.47 -22.72 -3.89
CA GLU A 14 -6.74 -24.09 -3.47
C GLU A 14 -7.82 -24.14 -2.39
N LYS A 15 -7.85 -23.14 -1.52
CA LYS A 15 -8.86 -23.01 -0.47
C LYS A 15 -10.24 -22.67 -1.04
N GLY A 16 -10.31 -21.84 -2.08
CA GLY A 16 -11.55 -21.54 -2.82
C GLY A 16 -12.08 -22.71 -3.65
N LYS A 17 -11.22 -23.70 -3.98
CA LYS A 17 -11.61 -24.90 -4.74
C LYS A 17 -12.38 -25.94 -3.93
N LYS A 18 -12.58 -25.78 -2.64
CA LYS A 18 -13.55 -26.61 -1.87
C LYS A 18 -14.97 -26.28 -2.32
N ASN A 19 -15.23 -26.64 -3.58
CA ASN A 19 -16.36 -26.21 -4.39
C ASN A 19 -17.68 -26.72 -3.81
N ILE A 20 -18.46 -25.80 -3.32
CA ILE A 20 -19.89 -26.03 -3.11
C ILE A 20 -20.52 -26.05 -4.50
N LEU A 21 -21.13 -27.19 -4.84
CA LEU A 21 -21.86 -27.40 -6.11
C LEU A 21 -21.03 -27.24 -7.39
N GLY A 22 -19.68 -27.34 -7.32
CA GLY A 22 -18.83 -27.22 -8.50
C GLY A 22 -18.69 -25.80 -9.07
N ALA A 23 -19.03 -24.76 -8.33
CA ALA A 23 -18.88 -23.37 -8.77
C ALA A 23 -17.41 -23.00 -9.01
N VAL A 24 -17.09 -22.38 -10.16
CA VAL A 24 -15.73 -21.94 -10.49
C VAL A 24 -15.27 -20.73 -9.64
N THR A 25 -16.24 -19.89 -9.26
CA THR A 25 -16.00 -18.75 -8.37
C THR A 25 -16.57 -19.08 -7.00
N THR A 26 -15.84 -18.78 -5.92
CA THR A 26 -16.32 -18.96 -4.55
C THR A 26 -17.64 -18.18 -4.34
N PRO A 27 -18.75 -18.83 -3.98
CA PRO A 27 -20.01 -18.16 -3.69
C PRO A 27 -19.89 -17.20 -2.50
N ILE A 28 -20.79 -16.21 -2.40
CA ILE A 28 -20.84 -15.32 -1.25
C ILE A 28 -21.49 -16.03 -0.07
N PHE A 29 -20.80 -16.14 1.06
CA PHE A 29 -21.28 -16.76 2.28
C PHE A 29 -21.83 -15.72 3.25
N GLN A 30 -23.01 -15.17 2.95
CA GLN A 30 -23.65 -14.12 3.72
C GLN A 30 -24.44 -14.73 4.91
N SER A 31 -23.71 -15.22 5.93
CA SER A 31 -24.29 -15.72 7.17
C SER A 31 -23.46 -15.30 8.38
N SER A 32 -24.10 -14.95 9.48
CA SER A 32 -23.47 -14.67 10.77
C SER A 32 -23.46 -15.88 11.72
N ALA A 33 -24.22 -16.93 11.41
CA ALA A 33 -24.30 -18.14 12.20
C ALA A 33 -24.01 -19.38 11.35
N TYR A 34 -23.21 -20.27 11.90
CA TYR A 34 -22.78 -21.53 11.28
C TYR A 34 -23.02 -22.68 12.27
N LEU A 35 -23.35 -23.85 11.74
CA LEU A 35 -23.50 -25.02 12.58
C LEU A 35 -22.20 -25.33 13.32
N TYR A 36 -22.32 -25.70 14.58
CA TYR A 36 -21.19 -26.12 15.39
C TYR A 36 -20.65 -27.45 14.85
N PRO A 37 -19.34 -27.51 14.49
CA PRO A 37 -18.79 -28.72 13.89
C PRO A 37 -18.64 -29.83 14.94
N PHE A 38 -18.86 -31.06 14.50
CA PHE A 38 -18.50 -32.25 15.24
C PHE A 38 -17.14 -32.77 14.75
N GLY A 39 -16.15 -32.91 15.63
CA GLY A 39 -14.84 -33.40 15.30
C GLY A 39 -13.77 -32.33 15.13
N GLU A 40 -12.79 -32.55 14.23
CA GLU A 40 -11.60 -31.71 14.06
C GLU A 40 -11.82 -30.45 13.22
N GLU A 41 -13.01 -30.22 12.69
CA GLU A 41 -13.30 -29.03 11.89
C GLU A 41 -13.27 -27.75 12.74
N SER A 42 -12.67 -26.71 12.23
CA SER A 42 -12.60 -25.42 12.93
C SER A 42 -13.96 -24.71 12.92
N LEU A 43 -14.34 -24.15 14.07
CA LEU A 43 -15.53 -23.30 14.20
C LEU A 43 -15.47 -22.15 13.19
N LYS A 44 -16.52 -22.03 12.35
CA LYS A 44 -16.67 -20.93 11.39
C LYS A 44 -17.42 -19.75 12.03
N TYR A 45 -16.83 -18.56 11.91
CA TYR A 45 -17.47 -17.33 12.35
C TYR A 45 -16.89 -16.13 11.59
N PRO A 46 -17.72 -15.23 11.03
CA PRO A 46 -17.24 -14.14 10.14
C PRO A 46 -16.10 -13.31 10.74
N ARG A 47 -16.23 -12.93 12.03
CA ARG A 47 -15.21 -12.14 12.73
C ARG A 47 -13.86 -12.85 12.89
N TYR A 48 -13.82 -14.18 12.68
CA TYR A 48 -12.56 -14.94 12.76
C TYR A 48 -11.73 -14.86 11.48
N GLY A 49 -12.28 -14.31 10.40
CA GLY A 49 -11.59 -14.21 9.12
C GLY A 49 -11.38 -15.60 8.47
N ASN A 50 -12.27 -16.54 8.70
CA ASN A 50 -12.14 -17.93 8.30
C ASN A 50 -13.30 -18.46 7.46
N LEU A 51 -14.06 -17.57 6.83
CA LEU A 51 -15.05 -17.95 5.83
C LEU A 51 -14.42 -18.11 4.45
N PRO A 52 -15.02 -18.89 3.54
CA PRO A 52 -14.40 -19.21 2.25
C PRO A 52 -13.96 -18.00 1.42
N ASN A 53 -14.74 -16.92 1.38
CA ASN A 53 -14.38 -15.69 0.67
C ASN A 53 -13.14 -15.01 1.29
N GLN A 54 -13.05 -14.99 2.63
CA GLN A 54 -11.92 -14.43 3.36
C GLN A 54 -10.67 -15.30 3.19
N GLU A 55 -10.82 -16.63 3.28
CA GLU A 55 -9.72 -17.59 3.10
C GLU A 55 -9.13 -17.55 1.68
N GLU A 56 -9.96 -17.35 0.64
CA GLU A 56 -9.48 -17.18 -0.74
C GLU A 56 -8.57 -15.94 -0.88
N VAL A 57 -8.99 -14.80 -0.31
CA VAL A 57 -8.19 -13.55 -0.33
C VAL A 57 -6.89 -13.74 0.43
N ILE A 58 -6.97 -14.33 1.64
CA ILE A 58 -5.78 -14.58 2.49
C ILE A 58 -4.76 -15.43 1.74
N GLU A 59 -5.20 -16.52 1.13
CA GLU A 59 -4.31 -17.40 0.37
C GLU A 59 -3.64 -16.67 -0.80
N LYS A 60 -4.43 -16.00 -1.64
CA LYS A 60 -3.91 -15.32 -2.83
C LYS A 60 -2.89 -14.24 -2.51
N ILE A 61 -3.20 -13.34 -1.57
CA ILE A 61 -2.29 -12.24 -1.26
C ILE A 61 -1.04 -12.76 -0.53
N SER A 62 -1.18 -13.74 0.38
CA SER A 62 -0.03 -14.36 1.03
C SER A 62 0.92 -15.01 0.03
N LEU A 63 0.40 -15.75 -0.96
CA LEU A 63 1.19 -16.33 -2.04
C LEU A 63 1.86 -15.25 -2.91
N LEU A 64 1.15 -14.18 -3.23
CA LEU A 64 1.71 -13.06 -4.00
C LEU A 64 2.87 -12.39 -3.27
N GLU A 65 2.77 -12.19 -1.96
CA GLU A 65 3.86 -11.62 -1.13
C GLU A 65 4.96 -12.63 -0.79
N ASN A 66 4.80 -13.92 -1.14
CA ASN A 66 5.66 -15.03 -0.68
C ASN A 66 5.73 -15.15 0.86
N ALA A 67 4.63 -14.82 1.52
CA ALA A 67 4.46 -14.98 2.96
C ALA A 67 3.90 -16.37 3.32
N GLU A 68 4.13 -16.79 4.56
CA GLU A 68 3.60 -18.06 5.06
C GLU A 68 2.10 -18.02 5.36
N ASP A 69 1.59 -16.84 5.73
CA ASP A 69 0.19 -16.62 6.08
C ASP A 69 -0.18 -15.12 6.02
N GLY A 70 -1.47 -14.79 6.20
CA GLY A 70 -1.96 -13.43 6.21
C GLY A 70 -3.26 -13.22 6.99
N VAL A 71 -3.65 -11.97 7.14
CA VAL A 71 -4.92 -11.55 7.75
C VAL A 71 -5.57 -10.48 6.89
N ILE A 72 -6.85 -10.64 6.60
CA ILE A 72 -7.67 -9.61 5.94
C ILE A 72 -8.32 -8.69 6.98
N PHE A 73 -8.41 -7.40 6.66
CA PHE A 73 -8.96 -6.35 7.52
C PHE A 73 -10.03 -5.54 6.81
N ALA A 74 -10.94 -4.95 7.59
CA ALA A 74 -11.99 -4.07 7.08
C ALA A 74 -11.44 -2.77 6.44
N THR A 75 -10.25 -2.31 6.82
CA THR A 75 -9.60 -1.12 6.28
C THR A 75 -8.07 -1.26 6.30
N GLY A 76 -7.37 -0.47 5.46
CA GLY A 76 -5.90 -0.37 5.55
C GLY A 76 -5.43 0.13 6.92
N MET A 77 -6.13 1.10 7.52
CA MET A 77 -5.80 1.58 8.87
C MET A 77 -6.00 0.51 9.95
N ALA A 78 -7.00 -0.36 9.82
CA ALA A 78 -7.15 -1.50 10.73
C ALA A 78 -5.98 -2.48 10.62
N ALA A 79 -5.44 -2.68 9.41
CA ALA A 79 -4.23 -3.49 9.20
C ALA A 79 -3.00 -2.84 9.86
N VAL A 80 -2.77 -1.55 9.63
CA VAL A 80 -1.66 -0.79 10.25
C VAL A 80 -1.78 -0.78 11.77
N SER A 81 -2.90 -0.31 12.30
CA SER A 81 -3.09 -0.12 13.74
C SER A 81 -3.01 -1.43 14.52
N THR A 82 -3.67 -2.49 14.04
CA THR A 82 -3.61 -3.80 14.68
C THR A 82 -2.18 -4.37 14.65
N THR A 83 -1.43 -4.17 13.56
CA THR A 83 -0.04 -4.62 13.46
C THR A 83 0.83 -3.90 14.47
N LEU A 84 0.79 -2.56 14.51
CA LEU A 84 1.60 -1.77 15.44
C LEU A 84 1.26 -2.06 16.89
N LEU A 85 -0.04 -2.17 17.25
CA LEU A 85 -0.49 -2.56 18.59
C LEU A 85 -0.15 -4.02 18.97
N THR A 86 0.15 -4.87 17.98
CA THR A 86 0.58 -6.25 18.24
C THR A 86 2.07 -6.31 18.57
N VAL A 87 2.89 -5.52 17.87
CA VAL A 87 4.36 -5.60 17.98
C VAL A 87 4.93 -4.69 19.05
N ALA A 88 4.25 -3.61 19.42
CA ALA A 88 4.70 -2.66 20.46
C ALA A 88 3.67 -2.53 21.58
N LYS A 89 4.16 -2.34 22.79
CA LYS A 89 3.38 -2.17 24.03
C LYS A 89 3.80 -0.88 24.76
N PRO A 90 3.03 -0.42 25.75
CA PRO A 90 3.44 0.72 26.58
C PRO A 90 4.87 0.58 27.12
N GLY A 91 5.71 1.60 26.87
CA GLY A 91 7.13 1.62 27.20
C GLY A 91 8.06 1.09 26.12
N ASP A 92 7.54 0.51 25.04
CA ASP A 92 8.34 0.13 23.87
C ASP A 92 8.59 1.34 22.96
N HIS A 93 9.59 1.21 22.08
CA HIS A 93 9.95 2.21 21.09
C HIS A 93 9.81 1.64 19.67
N ILE A 94 9.34 2.47 18.73
CA ILE A 94 9.32 2.17 17.30
C ILE A 94 10.05 3.26 16.51
N ILE A 95 10.72 2.87 15.43
CA ILE A 95 11.32 3.78 14.46
C ILE A 95 10.38 3.83 13.27
N VAL A 96 10.04 5.02 12.81
CA VAL A 96 9.10 5.24 11.73
C VAL A 96 9.75 6.14 10.69
N GLN A 97 9.53 5.85 9.42
CA GLN A 97 9.94 6.74 8.34
C GLN A 97 9.26 8.11 8.50
N ASP A 98 9.98 9.18 8.22
CA ASP A 98 9.52 10.57 8.34
C ASP A 98 8.39 10.93 7.36
N GLN A 99 8.32 10.26 6.21
CA GLN A 99 7.30 10.46 5.19
C GLN A 99 6.51 9.17 4.94
N ILE A 100 5.36 9.07 5.59
CA ILE A 100 4.42 7.96 5.47
C ILE A 100 3.00 8.49 5.27
N TYR A 101 2.06 7.60 5.02
CA TYR A 101 0.65 7.93 4.89
C TYR A 101 0.13 8.72 6.10
N GLY A 102 -0.55 9.86 5.84
CA GLY A 102 -1.02 10.77 6.90
C GLY A 102 -1.96 10.14 7.93
N GLY A 103 -2.76 9.13 7.54
CA GLY A 103 -3.57 8.36 8.48
C GLY A 103 -2.74 7.56 9.47
N THR A 104 -1.61 7.00 9.03
CA THR A 104 -0.66 6.31 9.91
C THR A 104 0.03 7.28 10.85
N THR A 105 0.45 8.45 10.35
CA THR A 105 1.00 9.53 11.19
C THR A 105 0.00 9.97 12.26
N SER A 106 -1.25 10.21 11.88
CA SER A 106 -2.32 10.59 12.84
C SER A 106 -2.55 9.54 13.92
N PHE A 107 -2.54 8.26 13.56
CA PHE A 107 -2.65 7.16 14.52
C PHE A 107 -1.45 7.12 15.49
N ILE A 108 -0.25 7.34 14.98
CA ILE A 108 0.99 7.34 15.77
C ILE A 108 1.00 8.53 16.76
N GLU A 109 0.76 9.74 16.27
CA GLU A 109 0.78 10.96 17.08
C GLU A 109 -0.40 11.06 18.07
N GLY A 110 -1.51 10.39 17.76
CA GLY A 110 -2.66 10.28 18.65
C GLY A 110 -2.55 9.05 19.57
N LEU A 111 -3.23 7.97 19.17
CA LEU A 111 -3.45 6.81 20.04
C LEU A 111 -2.17 6.11 20.50
N LEU A 112 -1.15 5.93 19.64
CA LEU A 112 0.08 5.26 20.05
C LEU A 112 0.81 6.05 21.15
N LYS A 113 0.86 7.37 20.99
CA LYS A 113 1.47 8.27 21.98
C LYS A 113 0.71 8.26 23.32
N GLU A 114 -0.63 8.26 23.28
CA GLU A 114 -1.46 8.12 24.49
C GLU A 114 -1.20 6.79 25.21
N LEU A 115 -0.96 5.72 24.45
CA LEU A 115 -0.57 4.41 24.98
C LEU A 115 0.89 4.35 25.47
N LYS A 116 1.62 5.48 25.48
CA LYS A 116 3.02 5.57 25.93
C LYS A 116 3.97 4.67 25.13
N ILE A 117 3.74 4.51 23.84
CA ILE A 117 4.68 3.91 22.91
C ILE A 117 5.53 5.05 22.35
N GLU A 118 6.85 4.95 22.54
CA GLU A 118 7.79 5.96 22.04
C GLU A 118 7.97 5.83 20.53
N VAL A 119 8.11 6.97 19.84
CA VAL A 119 8.33 7.00 18.40
C VAL A 119 9.50 7.91 18.05
N SER A 120 10.38 7.43 17.16
CA SER A 120 11.39 8.25 16.50
C SER A 120 11.14 8.24 15.00
N TYR A 121 10.98 9.43 14.40
CA TYR A 121 10.93 9.59 12.95
C TYR A 121 12.34 9.62 12.38
N TYR A 122 12.52 9.01 11.19
CA TYR A 122 13.83 8.88 10.58
C TYR A 122 13.78 8.95 9.05
N ASP A 123 14.72 9.69 8.45
CA ASP A 123 14.88 9.76 6.99
C ASP A 123 15.80 8.65 6.49
N PHE A 124 15.22 7.51 6.14
CA PHE A 124 15.92 6.35 5.60
C PHE A 124 16.50 6.57 4.20
N CYS A 125 16.06 7.59 3.47
CA CYS A 125 16.57 7.89 2.14
C CYS A 125 17.90 8.65 2.17
N SER A 126 18.00 9.63 3.08
CA SER A 126 19.23 10.44 3.24
C SER A 126 20.23 9.79 4.19
N GLN A 127 19.76 8.98 5.13
CA GLN A 127 20.56 8.35 6.17
C GLN A 127 20.24 6.85 6.25
N PRO A 128 20.87 6.01 5.42
CA PRO A 128 20.53 4.58 5.37
C PRO A 128 20.96 3.78 6.62
N ASP A 129 21.89 4.29 7.45
CA ASP A 129 22.29 3.69 8.72
C ASP A 129 21.53 4.33 9.89
N PHE A 130 20.48 3.66 10.32
CA PHE A 130 19.66 4.05 11.46
C PHE A 130 20.07 3.39 12.79
N SER A 131 21.19 2.71 12.85
CA SER A 131 21.66 2.01 14.06
C SER A 131 21.77 2.95 15.28
N LYS A 132 22.09 4.21 15.05
CA LYS A 132 22.25 5.25 16.10
C LYS A 132 20.94 5.67 16.78
N VAL A 133 19.77 5.43 16.15
CA VAL A 133 18.46 5.75 16.74
C VAL A 133 17.78 4.54 17.37
N ILE A 134 18.43 3.37 17.31
CA ILE A 134 17.97 2.16 17.98
C ILE A 134 18.20 2.31 19.50
N LYS A 135 17.15 2.07 20.27
CA LYS A 135 17.15 2.05 21.74
C LYS A 135 17.00 0.62 22.25
N ASN A 136 17.33 0.38 23.52
CA ASN A 136 17.17 -0.93 24.15
C ASN A 136 15.74 -1.47 24.13
N ASN A 137 14.75 -0.55 24.12
CA ASN A 137 13.32 -0.85 24.04
C ASN A 137 12.75 -0.77 22.61
N THR A 138 13.56 -0.62 21.58
CA THR A 138 13.07 -0.63 20.17
C THR A 138 12.54 -2.00 19.80
N LYS A 139 11.30 -2.06 19.31
CA LYS A 139 10.62 -3.32 18.93
C LYS A 139 10.36 -3.44 17.45
N ALA A 140 10.07 -2.32 16.78
CA ALA A 140 9.72 -2.35 15.37
C ALA A 140 10.28 -1.15 14.59
N ILE A 141 10.39 -1.35 13.28
CA ILE A 141 10.63 -0.32 12.27
C ILE A 141 9.46 -0.37 11.31
N TYR A 142 8.89 0.81 11.01
CA TYR A 142 7.80 0.95 10.04
C TYR A 142 8.23 1.86 8.90
N ILE A 143 8.19 1.34 7.68
CA ILE A 143 8.56 2.07 6.45
C ILE A 143 7.47 1.97 5.38
N GLU A 144 7.50 2.89 4.42
CA GLU A 144 6.67 2.92 3.21
C GLU A 144 7.55 3.18 1.98
N SER A 145 7.55 2.28 1.01
CA SER A 145 8.37 2.42 -0.20
C SER A 145 7.69 1.80 -1.41
N PRO A 146 7.40 2.59 -2.47
CA PRO A 146 7.59 4.05 -2.61
C PRO A 146 6.74 4.86 -1.62
N SER A 147 7.25 6.01 -1.15
CA SER A 147 6.56 6.84 -0.15
C SER A 147 5.50 7.76 -0.77
N ASN A 148 4.52 8.18 0.04
CA ASN A 148 3.49 9.15 -0.35
C ASN A 148 3.81 10.55 0.23
N PRO A 149 3.89 11.65 -0.56
CA PRO A 149 3.53 11.71 -1.99
C PRO A 149 4.75 11.74 -2.93
N LEU A 150 5.99 11.80 -2.43
CA LEU A 150 7.19 12.09 -3.23
C LEU A 150 7.84 10.86 -3.86
N LEU A 151 7.28 9.67 -3.63
CA LEU A 151 7.74 8.40 -4.22
C LEU A 151 9.22 8.07 -3.95
N LYS A 152 9.72 8.49 -2.78
CA LYS A 152 11.05 8.12 -2.32
C LYS A 152 11.18 6.61 -2.17
N ILE A 153 12.33 6.08 -2.53
CA ILE A 153 12.65 4.65 -2.45
C ILE A 153 13.66 4.42 -1.35
N ILE A 154 13.37 3.45 -0.49
CA ILE A 154 14.23 3.03 0.62
C ILE A 154 15.03 1.79 0.22
N ASP A 155 16.25 1.65 0.72
CA ASP A 155 17.04 0.42 0.63
C ASP A 155 16.46 -0.65 1.58
N ILE A 156 15.41 -1.33 1.11
CA ILE A 156 14.67 -2.33 1.87
C ILE A 156 15.57 -3.45 2.38
N PRO A 157 16.47 -4.06 1.57
CA PRO A 157 17.41 -5.07 2.05
C PRO A 157 18.30 -4.59 3.20
N ASN A 158 18.75 -3.33 3.13
CA ASN A 158 19.58 -2.74 4.20
C ASN A 158 18.77 -2.55 5.49
N VAL A 159 17.53 -2.03 5.39
CA VAL A 159 16.63 -1.91 6.56
C VAL A 159 16.36 -3.28 7.19
N ALA A 160 16.03 -4.28 6.39
CA ALA A 160 15.78 -5.65 6.87
C ALA A 160 17.02 -6.26 7.56
N LYS A 161 18.22 -6.04 7.00
CA LYS A 161 19.49 -6.49 7.57
C LYS A 161 19.73 -5.90 8.96
N ILE A 162 19.69 -4.55 9.07
CA ILE A 162 19.95 -3.87 10.35
C ILE A 162 18.86 -4.24 11.38
N ALA A 163 17.60 -4.33 11.00
CA ALA A 163 16.52 -4.77 11.86
C ALA A 163 16.79 -6.18 12.42
N LYS A 164 17.14 -7.12 11.57
CA LYS A 164 17.45 -8.51 11.96
C LYS A 164 18.64 -8.60 12.91
N GLU A 165 19.74 -7.88 12.63
CA GLU A 165 20.95 -7.84 13.47
C GLU A 165 20.64 -7.33 14.88
N ASN A 166 19.65 -6.43 15.00
CA ASN A 166 19.22 -5.84 16.28
C ASN A 166 17.97 -6.50 16.88
N LYS A 167 17.46 -7.60 16.30
CA LYS A 167 16.25 -8.32 16.73
C LYS A 167 15.00 -7.42 16.78
N ILE A 168 14.88 -6.50 15.83
CA ILE A 168 13.77 -5.56 15.66
C ILE A 168 12.89 -6.06 14.53
N ILE A 169 11.57 -5.97 14.68
CA ILE A 169 10.60 -6.40 13.67
C ILE A 169 10.53 -5.33 12.57
N SER A 170 10.78 -5.73 11.33
CA SER A 170 10.66 -4.86 10.15
C SER A 170 9.27 -4.94 9.54
N ILE A 171 8.62 -3.78 9.33
CA ILE A 171 7.27 -3.65 8.80
C ILE A 171 7.31 -2.68 7.62
N ILE A 172 6.72 -3.07 6.50
CA ILE A 172 6.59 -2.20 5.33
C ILE A 172 5.14 -2.08 4.86
N ASP A 173 4.71 -0.88 4.55
CA ASP A 173 3.53 -0.64 3.72
C ASP A 173 3.91 -0.76 2.24
N ASN A 174 3.43 -1.82 1.58
CA ASN A 174 3.73 -2.15 0.19
C ASN A 174 2.58 -1.75 -0.76
N THR A 175 1.69 -0.87 -0.31
CA THR A 175 0.47 -0.50 -1.03
C THR A 175 0.77 0.08 -2.42
N PHE A 176 1.76 0.99 -2.55
CA PHE A 176 2.07 1.66 -3.82
C PHE A 176 2.75 0.74 -4.83
N ALA A 177 3.70 -0.08 -4.35
CA ALA A 177 4.43 -0.99 -5.23
C ALA A 177 3.57 -2.19 -5.64
N THR A 178 2.72 -2.71 -4.78
CA THR A 178 2.00 -3.99 -4.93
C THR A 178 2.92 -5.22 -4.93
N PRO A 179 2.41 -6.42 -4.62
CA PRO A 179 3.22 -7.64 -4.71
C PRO A 179 3.63 -8.03 -6.15
N ILE A 180 3.09 -7.34 -7.16
CA ILE A 180 3.48 -7.55 -8.56
C ILE A 180 4.83 -6.92 -8.85
N ASN A 181 5.04 -5.69 -8.37
CA ASN A 181 6.27 -4.94 -8.60
C ASN A 181 7.35 -5.19 -7.54
N GLN A 182 6.98 -5.42 -6.28
CA GLN A 182 7.90 -5.53 -5.15
C GLN A 182 7.45 -6.63 -4.18
N LYS A 183 8.40 -7.44 -3.69
CA LYS A 183 8.14 -8.54 -2.76
C LYS A 183 9.01 -8.40 -1.52
N PRO A 184 8.61 -7.59 -0.54
CA PRO A 184 9.45 -7.24 0.62
C PRO A 184 9.86 -8.44 1.48
N ILE A 185 9.03 -9.48 1.60
CA ILE A 185 9.38 -10.70 2.33
C ILE A 185 10.64 -11.34 1.73
N GLN A 186 10.78 -11.35 0.41
CA GLN A 186 11.99 -11.88 -0.25
C GLN A 186 13.22 -11.00 -0.05
N LEU A 187 13.02 -9.74 0.33
CA LEU A 187 14.07 -8.78 0.65
C LEU A 187 14.44 -8.77 2.15
N GLY A 188 13.79 -9.64 2.94
CA GLY A 188 14.09 -9.85 4.36
C GLY A 188 13.16 -9.16 5.35
N ILE A 189 12.13 -8.47 4.89
CA ILE A 189 11.10 -7.84 5.74
C ILE A 189 10.25 -8.91 6.44
N ASP A 190 9.91 -8.67 7.71
CA ASP A 190 9.13 -9.60 8.53
C ASP A 190 7.62 -9.51 8.26
N ILE A 191 7.09 -8.29 8.12
CA ILE A 191 5.65 -8.03 7.99
C ILE A 191 5.40 -7.04 6.87
N VAL A 192 4.48 -7.39 5.97
CA VAL A 192 4.00 -6.52 4.89
C VAL A 192 2.56 -6.11 5.18
N VAL A 193 2.28 -4.82 5.06
CA VAL A 193 0.94 -4.24 5.21
C VAL A 193 0.47 -3.69 3.87
N HIS A 194 -0.83 -3.78 3.61
CA HIS A 194 -1.49 -3.20 2.45
C HIS A 194 -2.79 -2.49 2.82
N SER A 195 -3.01 -1.34 2.24
CA SER A 195 -4.36 -0.89 1.97
C SER A 195 -4.89 -1.62 0.74
N ALA A 196 -5.64 -2.72 0.96
CA ALA A 196 -6.22 -3.50 -0.13
C ALA A 196 -7.31 -2.73 -0.91
N THR A 197 -7.78 -1.62 -0.36
CA THR A 197 -8.61 -0.60 -1.01
C THR A 197 -8.06 -0.13 -2.36
N LYS A 198 -6.72 -0.12 -2.51
CA LYS A 198 -5.97 0.47 -3.63
C LYS A 198 -5.81 -0.55 -4.76
N TYR A 199 -4.64 -0.72 -5.29
CA TYR A 199 -4.34 -1.61 -6.42
C TYR A 199 -4.85 -3.04 -6.26
N LEU A 200 -4.81 -3.62 -5.04
CA LEU A 200 -5.26 -5.00 -4.83
C LEU A 200 -6.73 -5.17 -5.24
N ASN A 201 -7.60 -4.26 -4.87
CA ASN A 201 -8.97 -4.18 -5.37
C ASN A 201 -9.03 -3.58 -6.78
N GLY A 202 -8.56 -2.33 -6.93
CA GLY A 202 -8.41 -1.62 -8.19
C GLY A 202 -9.70 -1.13 -8.87
N HIS A 203 -10.85 -1.17 -8.17
CA HIS A 203 -12.15 -0.82 -8.77
C HIS A 203 -12.91 0.26 -7.99
N SER A 204 -12.27 0.92 -7.04
CA SER A 204 -12.80 2.08 -6.27
C SER A 204 -14.14 1.83 -5.55
N ASP A 205 -14.51 0.57 -5.30
CA ASP A 205 -15.85 0.14 -4.84
C ASP A 205 -15.85 -0.51 -3.45
N LEU A 206 -14.67 -0.64 -2.80
CA LEU A 206 -14.56 -1.17 -1.43
C LEU A 206 -13.38 -0.55 -0.65
N ILE A 207 -13.43 -0.71 0.65
CA ILE A 207 -12.30 -0.51 1.55
C ILE A 207 -11.91 -1.84 2.20
N ALA A 208 -10.60 -2.12 2.26
CA ALA A 208 -10.05 -3.30 2.93
C ALA A 208 -8.57 -3.08 3.29
N GLY A 209 -8.05 -3.92 4.17
CA GLY A 209 -6.63 -4.00 4.50
C GLY A 209 -6.12 -5.42 4.47
N PHE A 210 -4.81 -5.59 4.41
CA PHE A 210 -4.18 -6.90 4.46
C PHE A 210 -2.83 -6.83 5.18
N VAL A 211 -2.50 -7.90 5.90
CA VAL A 211 -1.18 -8.09 6.50
C VAL A 211 -0.67 -9.47 6.13
N ALA A 212 0.58 -9.55 5.69
CA ALA A 212 1.27 -10.79 5.35
C ALA A 212 2.58 -10.93 6.15
N GLY A 213 2.97 -12.15 6.46
CA GLY A 213 4.22 -12.43 7.19
C GLY A 213 4.38 -13.90 7.56
N SER A 214 5.27 -14.18 8.52
CA SER A 214 5.42 -15.53 9.06
C SER A 214 4.16 -15.97 9.85
N LYS A 215 3.94 -17.27 9.92
CA LYS A 215 2.84 -17.84 10.73
C LYS A 215 2.86 -17.36 12.18
N GLU A 216 4.05 -17.16 12.73
CA GLU A 216 4.21 -16.70 14.11
C GLU A 216 3.64 -15.31 14.33
N TYR A 217 4.05 -14.33 13.49
CA TYR A 217 3.53 -12.96 13.58
C TYR A 217 2.04 -12.91 13.24
N ILE A 218 1.63 -13.59 12.19
CA ILE A 218 0.25 -13.59 11.72
C ILE A 218 -0.70 -14.19 12.76
N LYS A 219 -0.29 -15.22 13.50
CA LYS A 219 -1.09 -15.78 14.61
C LYS A 219 -1.40 -14.73 15.69
N LYS A 220 -0.42 -13.89 16.07
CA LYS A 220 -0.58 -12.82 17.06
C LYS A 220 -1.48 -11.70 16.52
N ILE A 221 -1.23 -11.26 15.28
CA ILE A 221 -2.02 -10.22 14.60
C ILE A 221 -3.47 -10.67 14.41
N ARG A 222 -3.70 -11.92 13.97
CA ARG A 222 -5.04 -12.48 13.81
C ARG A 222 -5.81 -12.53 15.13
N LYS A 223 -5.15 -12.87 16.24
CA LYS A 223 -5.77 -12.83 17.56
C LYS A 223 -6.26 -11.42 17.88
N ASN A 224 -5.40 -10.41 17.74
CA ASN A 224 -5.76 -9.03 18.04
C ASN A 224 -6.82 -8.48 17.08
N SER A 225 -6.77 -8.85 15.79
CA SER A 225 -7.82 -8.50 14.80
C SER A 225 -9.21 -9.01 15.22
N ARG A 226 -9.28 -10.24 15.75
CA ARG A 226 -10.55 -10.81 16.27
C ARG A 226 -11.05 -10.06 17.50
N ASP A 227 -10.15 -9.72 18.41
CA ASP A 227 -10.49 -9.03 19.66
C ASP A 227 -10.95 -7.59 19.38
N LEU A 228 -10.30 -6.90 18.42
CA LEU A 228 -10.64 -5.53 17.98
C LEU A 228 -11.83 -5.49 16.99
N GLY A 229 -12.25 -6.62 16.42
CA GLY A 229 -13.38 -6.68 15.48
C GLY A 229 -13.07 -6.11 14.09
N CYS A 230 -11.82 -6.16 13.64
CA CYS A 230 -11.35 -5.50 12.42
C CYS A 230 -11.59 -6.28 11.12
N THR A 231 -12.34 -7.37 11.13
CA THR A 231 -12.55 -8.27 9.99
C THR A 231 -13.60 -7.70 9.02
N PRO A 232 -13.39 -7.74 7.69
CA PRO A 232 -14.38 -7.29 6.70
C PRO A 232 -15.50 -8.32 6.55
N ASN A 233 -16.64 -7.87 6.02
CA ASN A 233 -17.74 -8.75 5.64
C ASN A 233 -17.41 -9.56 4.37
N ASP A 234 -18.24 -10.58 4.08
CA ASP A 234 -18.00 -11.50 2.97
C ASP A 234 -18.21 -10.88 1.59
N ILE A 235 -19.07 -9.87 1.46
CA ILE A 235 -19.24 -9.10 0.21
C ILE A 235 -17.94 -8.37 -0.13
N THR A 236 -17.34 -7.70 0.85
CA THR A 236 -16.03 -7.04 0.68
C THR A 236 -14.94 -8.05 0.28
N ALA A 237 -14.89 -9.21 0.95
CA ALA A 237 -13.93 -10.25 0.64
C ALA A 237 -14.15 -10.83 -0.77
N TYR A 238 -15.41 -11.04 -1.18
CA TYR A 238 -15.78 -11.49 -2.52
C TYR A 238 -15.36 -10.49 -3.60
N LEU A 239 -15.67 -9.19 -3.42
CA LEU A 239 -15.30 -8.15 -4.37
C LEU A 239 -13.78 -8.01 -4.47
N LEU A 240 -13.07 -8.08 -3.34
CA LEU A 240 -11.60 -8.06 -3.33
C LEU A 240 -11.02 -9.28 -4.06
N ALA A 241 -11.55 -10.50 -3.82
CA ALA A 241 -11.14 -11.70 -4.55
C ALA A 241 -11.38 -11.57 -6.07
N ARG A 242 -12.48 -10.91 -6.47
CA ARG A 242 -12.79 -10.58 -7.87
C ARG A 242 -11.80 -9.56 -8.44
N GLY A 243 -11.51 -8.49 -7.72
CA GLY A 243 -10.53 -7.46 -8.13
C GLY A 243 -9.12 -8.02 -8.31
N LEU A 244 -8.70 -8.93 -7.43
CA LEU A 244 -7.40 -9.61 -7.53
C LEU A 244 -7.21 -10.37 -8.85
N LYS A 245 -8.27 -10.91 -9.46
CA LYS A 245 -8.16 -11.69 -10.71
C LYS A 245 -7.53 -10.90 -11.88
N THR A 246 -7.64 -9.58 -11.86
CA THR A 246 -7.07 -8.69 -12.89
C THR A 246 -5.85 -7.90 -12.40
N LEU A 247 -5.39 -8.13 -11.17
CA LEU A 247 -4.31 -7.34 -10.55
C LEU A 247 -3.06 -7.28 -11.42
N ALA A 248 -2.59 -8.43 -11.93
CA ALA A 248 -1.34 -8.50 -12.68
C ALA A 248 -1.39 -7.66 -13.96
N ILE A 249 -2.45 -7.80 -14.76
CA ILE A 249 -2.62 -7.05 -16.01
C ILE A 249 -2.87 -5.56 -15.76
N ARG A 250 -3.60 -5.21 -14.70
CA ARG A 250 -3.81 -3.81 -14.33
C ARG A 250 -2.51 -3.13 -13.91
N VAL A 251 -1.74 -3.76 -13.02
CA VAL A 251 -0.47 -3.19 -12.55
C VAL A 251 0.54 -3.04 -13.70
N GLU A 252 0.58 -3.99 -14.64
CA GLU A 252 1.41 -3.86 -15.85
C GLU A 252 0.99 -2.63 -16.67
N LYS A 253 -0.31 -2.44 -16.90
CA LYS A 253 -0.82 -1.29 -17.66
C LYS A 253 -0.58 0.02 -16.90
N HIS A 254 -0.77 0.05 -15.56
CA HIS A 254 -0.42 1.20 -14.73
C HIS A 254 1.06 1.57 -14.85
N ASN A 255 1.97 0.59 -14.78
CA ASN A 255 3.42 0.83 -14.96
C ASN A 255 3.73 1.48 -16.31
N GLN A 256 3.11 0.96 -17.39
CA GLN A 256 3.32 1.45 -18.76
C GLN A 256 2.79 2.88 -18.91
N ASN A 257 1.56 3.13 -18.47
CA ASN A 257 0.92 4.44 -18.58
C ASN A 257 1.65 5.49 -17.74
N ALA A 258 1.97 5.18 -16.48
CA ALA A 258 2.67 6.12 -15.61
C ALA A 258 4.07 6.48 -16.12
N LEU A 259 4.81 5.53 -16.69
CA LEU A 259 6.12 5.81 -17.27
C LEU A 259 6.02 6.76 -18.48
N LYS A 260 5.06 6.52 -19.38
CA LYS A 260 4.85 7.39 -20.56
C LYS A 260 4.41 8.79 -20.14
N LEU A 261 3.45 8.88 -19.21
CA LEU A 261 2.97 10.16 -18.69
C LEU A 261 4.08 10.91 -17.95
N ALA A 262 4.89 10.21 -17.13
CA ALA A 262 6.00 10.82 -16.42
C ALA A 262 7.06 11.39 -17.37
N LYS A 263 7.38 10.68 -18.46
CA LYS A 263 8.30 11.17 -19.50
C LYS A 263 7.75 12.43 -20.18
N TYR A 264 6.49 12.39 -20.63
CA TYR A 264 5.84 13.55 -21.24
C TYR A 264 5.88 14.78 -20.32
N LEU A 265 5.45 14.60 -19.06
CA LEU A 265 5.43 15.72 -18.09
C LEU A 265 6.83 16.21 -17.73
N SER A 266 7.85 15.34 -17.71
CA SER A 266 9.22 15.75 -17.40
C SER A 266 9.86 16.65 -18.46
N GLU A 267 9.37 16.60 -19.71
CA GLU A 267 9.81 17.44 -20.81
C GLU A 267 8.96 18.72 -20.97
N HIS A 268 7.87 18.85 -20.22
CA HIS A 268 6.94 19.94 -20.38
C HIS A 268 7.43 21.22 -19.69
N LYS A 269 7.42 22.38 -20.41
CA LYS A 269 7.95 23.68 -19.95
C LYS A 269 7.33 24.25 -18.65
N ARG A 270 6.13 23.79 -18.29
CA ARG A 270 5.40 24.22 -17.07
C ARG A 270 5.66 23.29 -15.88
N VAL A 271 6.55 22.33 -16.00
CA VAL A 271 6.88 21.36 -14.96
C VAL A 271 8.29 21.61 -14.42
N ASN A 272 8.42 21.67 -13.11
CA ASN A 272 9.70 21.78 -12.42
C ASN A 272 10.32 20.40 -12.16
N VAL A 273 9.52 19.51 -11.56
CA VAL A 273 10.00 18.18 -11.11
C VAL A 273 8.92 17.15 -11.32
N VAL A 274 9.29 15.98 -11.81
CA VAL A 274 8.47 14.78 -11.81
C VAL A 274 9.11 13.74 -10.91
N ASN A 275 8.45 13.40 -9.82
CA ASN A 275 8.87 12.30 -8.96
C ASN A 275 8.22 11.02 -9.47
N TYR A 276 8.99 10.17 -10.12
CA TYR A 276 8.60 8.85 -10.57
C TYR A 276 9.84 7.93 -10.61
N PRO A 277 9.87 6.83 -9.84
CA PRO A 277 11.07 6.00 -9.74
C PRO A 277 11.53 5.36 -11.06
N GLY A 278 10.66 5.34 -12.08
CA GLY A 278 10.98 4.86 -13.43
C GLY A 278 11.72 5.85 -14.31
N LEU A 279 11.87 7.12 -13.92
CA LEU A 279 12.69 8.10 -14.64
C LEU A 279 14.15 8.03 -14.17
N GLU A 280 15.10 8.13 -15.10
CA GLU A 280 16.53 8.17 -14.79
C GLU A 280 16.90 9.40 -13.94
N SER A 281 16.14 10.49 -14.03
CA SER A 281 16.29 11.69 -13.22
C SER A 281 15.86 11.51 -11.75
N HIS A 282 15.15 10.42 -11.41
CA HIS A 282 14.74 10.17 -10.03
C HIS A 282 15.96 9.80 -9.16
N PRO A 283 16.18 10.44 -7.99
CA PRO A 283 17.38 10.23 -7.17
C PRO A 283 17.67 8.77 -6.79
N GLN A 284 16.63 7.96 -6.61
CA GLN A 284 16.75 6.55 -6.25
C GLN A 284 16.40 5.59 -7.42
N HIS A 285 16.46 6.03 -8.69
CA HIS A 285 16.17 5.18 -9.85
C HIS A 285 16.98 3.88 -9.83
N GLU A 286 18.30 3.98 -9.70
CA GLU A 286 19.19 2.83 -9.70
C GLU A 286 18.97 1.91 -8.49
N LEU A 287 18.52 2.44 -7.36
CA LEU A 287 18.13 1.63 -6.22
C LEU A 287 16.83 0.87 -6.50
N ALA A 288 15.82 1.55 -7.02
CA ALA A 288 14.54 0.94 -7.38
C ALA A 288 14.70 -0.24 -8.36
N LYS A 289 15.54 -0.09 -9.38
CA LYS A 289 15.84 -1.14 -10.38
C LYS A 289 16.40 -2.43 -9.77
N LYS A 290 17.04 -2.38 -8.60
CA LYS A 290 17.63 -3.56 -7.98
C LYS A 290 16.59 -4.57 -7.48
N PHE A 291 15.41 -4.12 -7.07
CA PHE A 291 14.41 -4.99 -6.45
C PHE A 291 12.97 -4.79 -6.92
N MET A 292 12.68 -3.73 -7.69
CA MET A 292 11.36 -3.50 -8.27
C MET A 292 11.30 -4.02 -9.72
N LYS A 293 10.22 -4.71 -10.09
CA LYS A 293 9.98 -5.18 -11.47
C LYS A 293 9.33 -4.11 -12.34
N GLY A 294 8.63 -3.18 -11.72
CA GLY A 294 7.97 -2.03 -12.32
C GLY A 294 7.81 -0.96 -11.25
N PHE A 295 7.53 0.27 -11.65
CA PHE A 295 7.63 1.43 -10.77
C PHE A 295 6.27 1.97 -10.30
N GLY A 296 5.17 1.25 -10.60
CA GLY A 296 3.82 1.60 -10.18
C GLY A 296 3.12 2.62 -11.07
N GLY A 297 1.87 2.90 -10.71
CA GLY A 297 1.01 3.88 -11.41
C GLY A 297 0.98 5.26 -10.74
N MET A 298 1.75 5.46 -9.66
CA MET A 298 1.80 6.73 -8.94
C MET A 298 2.95 7.58 -9.42
N LEU A 299 2.69 8.87 -9.61
CA LEU A 299 3.71 9.90 -9.78
C LEU A 299 3.29 11.18 -9.07
N SER A 300 4.23 12.06 -8.76
CA SER A 300 3.90 13.41 -8.34
C SER A 300 4.70 14.44 -9.14
N VAL A 301 4.05 15.57 -9.44
CA VAL A 301 4.54 16.59 -10.36
C VAL A 301 4.48 17.93 -9.68
N GLU A 302 5.59 18.63 -9.59
CA GLU A 302 5.66 20.02 -9.17
C GLU A 302 5.59 20.92 -10.40
N PHE A 303 4.57 21.78 -10.45
CA PHE A 303 4.36 22.70 -11.56
C PHE A 303 5.00 24.06 -11.32
N ASN A 304 5.55 24.64 -12.41
CA ASN A 304 6.14 25.97 -12.44
C ASN A 304 5.08 27.02 -12.77
N MET A 305 4.17 27.26 -11.82
CA MET A 305 3.12 28.28 -11.92
C MET A 305 2.54 28.58 -10.54
N GLU A 306 1.73 29.63 -10.45
CA GLU A 306 1.00 29.94 -9.22
C GLU A 306 -0.13 28.92 -8.95
N ALA A 307 -0.44 28.68 -7.67
CA ALA A 307 -1.42 27.67 -7.26
C ALA A 307 -2.83 27.89 -7.86
N ASP A 308 -3.26 29.15 -7.96
CA ASP A 308 -4.57 29.49 -8.56
C ASP A 308 -4.60 29.21 -10.06
N GLU A 309 -3.50 29.47 -10.77
CA GLU A 309 -3.37 29.12 -12.19
C GLU A 309 -3.41 27.60 -12.36
N LEU A 310 -2.67 26.86 -11.54
CA LEU A 310 -2.66 25.41 -11.55
C LEU A 310 -4.09 24.87 -11.35
N ASN A 311 -4.81 25.34 -10.35
CA ASN A 311 -6.18 24.91 -10.07
C ASN A 311 -7.11 25.12 -11.26
N LYS A 312 -7.02 26.28 -11.96
CA LYS A 312 -7.77 26.56 -13.17
C LYS A 312 -7.42 25.62 -14.32
N ARG A 313 -6.16 25.18 -14.43
CA ARG A 313 -5.72 24.22 -15.45
C ARG A 313 -6.17 22.81 -15.12
N LEU A 314 -6.01 22.37 -13.88
CA LEU A 314 -6.48 21.05 -13.43
C LEU A 314 -8.00 20.88 -13.60
N SER A 315 -8.79 21.95 -13.50
CA SER A 315 -10.25 21.91 -13.73
C SER A 315 -10.64 21.66 -15.20
N LYS A 316 -9.70 21.77 -16.15
CA LYS A 316 -9.95 21.49 -17.57
C LYS A 316 -9.75 20.03 -17.92
N LEU A 317 -9.06 19.26 -17.06
CA LEU A 317 -8.84 17.83 -17.29
C LEU A 317 -10.17 17.08 -17.34
N LYS A 318 -10.33 16.20 -18.32
CA LYS A 318 -11.56 15.46 -18.60
C LYS A 318 -11.51 14.02 -18.08
N PHE A 319 -10.30 13.42 -18.10
CA PHE A 319 -10.09 12.00 -17.78
C PHE A 319 -9.44 11.79 -16.40
N PHE A 320 -8.96 12.85 -15.76
CA PHE A 320 -8.43 12.80 -14.40
C PHE A 320 -9.44 13.33 -13.39
N ALA A 321 -10.07 12.45 -12.60
CA ALA A 321 -10.95 12.89 -11.54
C ALA A 321 -10.16 13.50 -10.38
N ARG A 322 -10.55 14.69 -9.91
CA ARG A 322 -9.98 15.31 -8.70
C ARG A 322 -10.57 14.62 -7.48
N ALA A 323 -9.87 13.63 -6.97
CA ALA A 323 -10.32 12.79 -5.87
C ALA A 323 -9.16 12.28 -5.01
N VAL A 324 -9.48 11.98 -3.76
CA VAL A 324 -8.58 11.20 -2.90
C VAL A 324 -8.61 9.72 -3.32
N SER A 325 -7.78 8.89 -2.69
CA SER A 325 -7.54 7.50 -3.07
C SER A 325 -6.55 7.38 -4.24
N LEU A 326 -6.37 6.17 -4.77
CA LEU A 326 -5.41 5.83 -5.83
C LEU A 326 -5.54 4.36 -6.24
N GLY A 327 -4.88 3.99 -7.34
CA GLY A 327 -4.70 2.59 -7.74
C GLY A 327 -5.96 1.94 -8.31
N GLY A 328 -6.99 2.75 -8.62
CA GLY A 328 -8.15 2.34 -9.40
C GLY A 328 -7.85 2.25 -10.89
N VAL A 329 -8.78 1.65 -11.65
CA VAL A 329 -8.69 1.58 -13.12
C VAL A 329 -8.79 2.95 -13.77
N GLU A 330 -9.44 3.90 -13.13
CA GLU A 330 -9.58 5.31 -13.52
C GLU A 330 -8.40 6.16 -13.04
N SER A 331 -8.04 7.17 -13.82
CA SER A 331 -7.02 8.16 -13.46
C SER A 331 -7.53 9.17 -12.45
N LEU A 332 -6.78 9.37 -11.36
CA LEU A 332 -7.12 10.33 -10.30
C LEU A 332 -5.97 11.30 -10.07
N LEU A 333 -6.31 12.48 -9.57
CA LEU A 333 -5.33 13.44 -9.06
C LEU A 333 -5.78 14.13 -7.77
N CYS A 334 -4.83 14.55 -6.97
CA CYS A 334 -5.09 15.42 -5.83
C CYS A 334 -3.88 16.31 -5.53
N LEU A 335 -4.12 17.41 -4.82
CA LEU A 335 -3.05 18.20 -4.23
C LEU A 335 -2.80 17.70 -2.79
N PRO A 336 -1.61 17.18 -2.49
CA PRO A 336 -1.29 16.73 -1.13
C PRO A 336 -1.44 17.83 -0.08
N SER A 337 -1.22 19.10 -0.45
CA SER A 337 -1.42 20.26 0.42
C SER A 337 -2.87 20.46 0.87
N GLU A 338 -3.84 20.03 0.07
CA GLU A 338 -5.28 20.13 0.37
C GLU A 338 -5.86 18.82 0.95
N THR A 339 -5.11 17.72 0.86
CA THR A 339 -5.62 16.38 1.20
C THR A 339 -4.76 15.69 2.27
N SER A 340 -3.84 14.82 1.85
CA SER A 340 -3.09 13.93 2.75
C SER A 340 -2.14 14.65 3.72
N HIS A 341 -1.74 15.89 3.42
CA HIS A 341 -0.82 16.70 4.22
C HIS A 341 -1.41 18.07 4.62
N SER A 342 -2.73 18.24 4.49
CA SER A 342 -3.43 19.50 4.86
C SER A 342 -3.36 19.82 6.35
N TYR A 343 -3.09 18.84 7.19
CA TYR A 343 -2.93 19.00 8.64
C TYR A 343 -1.60 19.66 9.03
N LEU A 344 -0.60 19.69 8.14
CA LEU A 344 0.70 20.32 8.39
C LEU A 344 0.68 21.80 8.01
N PRO A 345 1.31 22.68 8.81
CA PRO A 345 1.56 24.07 8.40
C PRO A 345 2.35 24.14 7.08
N LYS A 346 2.09 25.17 6.28
CA LYS A 346 2.76 25.36 4.96
C LYS A 346 4.29 25.26 5.07
N SER A 347 4.89 25.92 6.07
CA SER A 347 6.33 25.90 6.28
C SER A 347 6.92 24.53 6.57
N GLU A 348 6.16 23.64 7.20
CA GLU A 348 6.57 22.26 7.47
C GLU A 348 6.41 21.39 6.22
N ARG A 349 5.31 21.55 5.46
CA ARG A 349 5.11 20.85 4.19
C ARG A 349 6.22 21.18 3.18
N GLU A 350 6.59 22.46 3.05
CA GLU A 350 7.65 22.90 2.14
C GLU A 350 9.02 22.33 2.51
N LYS A 351 9.34 22.20 3.80
CA LYS A 351 10.55 21.50 4.26
C LYS A 351 10.58 20.03 3.85
N LEU A 352 9.41 19.38 3.78
CA LEU A 352 9.27 18.02 3.28
C LEU A 352 9.26 17.93 1.74
N GLY A 353 9.33 19.06 1.02
CA GLY A 353 9.25 19.11 -0.45
C GLY A 353 7.81 19.09 -0.99
N ILE A 354 6.82 19.34 -0.15
CA ILE A 354 5.39 19.31 -0.52
C ILE A 354 4.88 20.74 -0.69
N LYS A 355 5.08 21.30 -1.88
CA LYS A 355 4.61 22.65 -2.24
C LYS A 355 3.11 22.66 -2.58
N ASP A 356 2.51 23.86 -2.59
CA ASP A 356 1.10 24.03 -2.99
C ASP A 356 0.85 23.71 -4.47
N THR A 357 1.91 23.68 -5.28
CA THR A 357 1.88 23.33 -6.72
C THR A 357 2.27 21.88 -7.00
N LEU A 358 2.39 21.04 -5.96
CA LEU A 358 2.63 19.61 -6.11
C LEU A 358 1.30 18.89 -6.35
N VAL A 359 1.18 18.18 -7.46
CA VAL A 359 0.04 17.32 -7.82
C VAL A 359 0.46 15.87 -7.71
N ARG A 360 -0.26 15.08 -6.91
CA ARG A 360 -0.12 13.62 -6.90
C ARG A 360 -1.10 13.03 -7.91
N ILE A 361 -0.59 12.18 -8.81
CA ILE A 361 -1.34 11.55 -9.89
C ILE A 361 -1.35 10.04 -9.66
N SER A 362 -2.52 9.42 -9.74
CA SER A 362 -2.71 7.98 -9.84
C SER A 362 -3.14 7.70 -11.28
N THR A 363 -2.23 7.24 -12.11
CA THR A 363 -2.49 6.94 -13.50
C THR A 363 -3.29 5.65 -13.63
N GLY A 364 -4.42 5.69 -14.30
CA GLY A 364 -5.30 4.56 -14.55
C GLY A 364 -4.83 3.67 -15.72
N ILE A 365 -5.78 2.91 -16.28
CA ILE A 365 -5.52 1.98 -17.37
C ILE A 365 -6.13 2.42 -18.70
N GLU A 366 -6.58 3.65 -18.79
CA GLU A 366 -7.08 4.28 -20.01
C GLU A 366 -6.04 4.25 -21.14
N ASP A 367 -6.42 4.63 -22.34
CA ASP A 367 -5.46 4.84 -23.43
C ASP A 367 -4.51 5.98 -23.04
N ILE A 368 -3.20 5.74 -23.19
CA ILE A 368 -2.19 6.70 -22.71
C ILE A 368 -2.13 7.96 -23.61
N ASP A 369 -2.43 7.83 -24.88
CA ASP A 369 -2.38 8.96 -25.79
C ASP A 369 -3.53 9.92 -25.51
N ASP A 370 -4.71 9.41 -25.10
CA ASP A 370 -5.82 10.21 -24.60
C ASP A 370 -5.44 10.97 -23.31
N LEU A 371 -4.78 10.28 -22.35
CA LEU A 371 -4.33 10.90 -21.12
C LEU A 371 -3.29 12.01 -21.35
N ILE A 372 -2.34 11.79 -22.26
CA ILE A 372 -1.33 12.79 -22.64
C ILE A 372 -2.00 14.00 -23.33
N THR A 373 -2.93 13.74 -24.25
CA THR A 373 -3.68 14.80 -24.95
C THR A 373 -4.47 15.66 -23.96
N ASP A 374 -5.12 15.05 -22.97
CA ASP A 374 -5.87 15.74 -21.93
C ASP A 374 -4.97 16.67 -21.09
N TRP A 375 -3.75 16.22 -20.75
CA TRP A 375 -2.76 17.08 -20.08
C TRP A 375 -2.25 18.20 -20.99
N ASP A 376 -1.99 17.92 -22.28
CA ASP A 376 -1.53 18.94 -23.23
C ASP A 376 -2.56 20.06 -23.41
N GLU A 377 -3.83 19.71 -23.58
CA GLU A 377 -4.95 20.67 -23.63
C GLU A 377 -5.09 21.48 -22.33
N ALA A 378 -4.95 20.85 -21.18
CA ALA A 378 -5.09 21.51 -19.89
C ALA A 378 -3.92 22.46 -19.60
N LEU A 379 -2.70 22.12 -20.02
CA LEU A 379 -1.51 22.91 -19.78
C LEU A 379 -1.24 23.99 -20.87
N SER A 380 -1.91 23.91 -21.99
CA SER A 380 -1.90 24.97 -23.02
C SER A 380 -2.54 26.25 -22.51
#